data_af96434576699c4a91243929838a1892
#
_entry.id   af96434576699c4a91243929838a1892
#
_cell.length_a   1.000
_cell.length_b   1.000
_cell.length_c   1.000
_cell.angle_alpha   90.00
_cell.angle_beta   90.00
_cell.angle_gamma   90.00
#
_symmetry.space_group_name_H-M   'P 1'
#
loop_
_entity.id
_entity.type
_entity.pdbx_description
1 polymer ?
#
loop_
_entity_poly.entity_id
_entity_poly.type
_entity_poly.pdbx_seq_one_letter_code
_entity_poly.pdbx_strand_id
1 'polypeptide(L)'
;PVPAQQRLGEEALAAGTESLRQRLADDEPIEALVRDRARMVDVVLRRAWALHAGPRGKDVALIAVGGYGRGELHPCSDIDALILLPKSEVAGDHEGIERFLAFLWDIGLEVGHSVRTIDDCQRESAADVSVATTLIEARLLSGPDYLFQAMRRALAQDSVWSSQAFFEAKVAEQQARHHRHHDTAYNLEPNVKTSPGGLRDIQTIGWVAKRHFGAETFDELVDHGFLTAAELRKLRTAQAFLWKVRFALHVITGRREDRLLFDHQIRLARMF
;
A
#
# COMPACT_ATOMS: atom_id res chain seq x y z
N PRO A 1 21.96 -23.70 12.03
CA PRO A 1 21.57 -22.62 12.93
C PRO A 1 21.18 -21.42 12.07
N VAL A 2 19.96 -20.86 12.35
CA VAL A 2 19.45 -19.66 11.68
C VAL A 2 20.44 -18.50 11.90
N PRO A 3 20.82 -17.74 10.86
CA PRO A 3 21.74 -16.62 11.01
C PRO A 3 21.22 -15.59 12.03
N ALA A 4 22.12 -14.98 12.80
CA ALA A 4 21.75 -14.03 13.87
C ALA A 4 20.90 -12.85 13.35
N GLN A 5 21.18 -12.39 12.15
CA GLN A 5 20.42 -11.30 11.50
C GLN A 5 18.98 -11.68 11.16
N GLN A 6 18.76 -12.92 10.75
CA GLN A 6 17.41 -13.43 10.47
C GLN A 6 16.58 -13.49 11.75
N ARG A 7 17.12 -14.08 12.83
CA ARG A 7 16.44 -14.12 14.14
C ARG A 7 16.05 -12.73 14.65
N LEU A 8 16.97 -11.77 14.56
CA LEU A 8 16.69 -10.38 14.95
C LEU A 8 15.56 -9.76 14.11
N GLY A 9 15.48 -10.07 12.83
CA GLY A 9 14.40 -9.63 11.95
C GLY A 9 13.05 -10.24 12.35
N GLU A 10 13.00 -11.54 12.57
CA GLU A 10 11.81 -12.27 13.02
C GLU A 10 11.31 -11.76 14.38
N GLU A 11 12.22 -11.61 15.36
CA GLU A 11 11.90 -11.10 16.70
C GLU A 11 11.36 -9.67 16.66
N ALA A 12 11.96 -8.78 15.86
CA ALA A 12 11.52 -7.41 15.71
C ALA A 12 10.11 -7.33 15.10
N LEU A 13 9.81 -8.15 14.07
CA LEU A 13 8.50 -8.22 13.45
C LEU A 13 7.44 -8.78 14.41
N ALA A 14 7.77 -9.82 15.16
CA ALA A 14 6.89 -10.43 16.14
C ALA A 14 6.57 -9.45 17.29
N ALA A 15 7.59 -8.82 17.87
CA ALA A 15 7.43 -7.84 18.94
C ALA A 15 6.62 -6.61 18.48
N GLY A 16 6.89 -6.12 17.27
CA GLY A 16 6.14 -5.00 16.70
C GLY A 16 4.68 -5.36 16.45
N THR A 17 4.40 -6.56 15.97
CA THR A 17 3.03 -7.03 15.73
C THR A 17 2.26 -7.18 17.05
N GLU A 18 2.90 -7.72 18.09
CA GLU A 18 2.29 -7.85 19.42
C GLU A 18 2.02 -6.48 20.06
N SER A 19 2.96 -5.54 19.92
CA SER A 19 2.76 -4.16 20.38
C SER A 19 1.55 -3.51 19.71
N LEU A 20 1.39 -3.66 18.39
CA LEU A 20 0.24 -3.13 17.67
C LEU A 20 -1.08 -3.79 18.10
N ARG A 21 -1.06 -5.09 18.41
CA ARG A 21 -2.23 -5.81 18.93
C ARG A 21 -2.66 -5.26 20.29
N GLN A 22 -1.72 -5.01 21.19
CA GLN A 22 -2.01 -4.42 22.52
C GLN A 22 -2.58 -3.01 22.37
N ARG A 23 -1.97 -2.16 21.56
CA ARG A 23 -2.41 -0.79 21.31
C ARG A 23 -3.83 -0.73 20.70
N LEU A 24 -4.19 -1.70 19.86
CA LEU A 24 -5.57 -1.83 19.38
C LEU A 24 -6.54 -2.16 20.51
N ALA A 25 -6.14 -3.01 21.47
CA ALA A 25 -6.94 -3.34 22.63
C ALA A 25 -7.09 -2.16 23.60
N ASP A 26 -6.09 -1.28 23.66
CA ASP A 26 -6.08 -0.04 24.44
C ASP A 26 -6.84 1.11 23.71
N ASP A 27 -7.54 0.83 22.61
CA ASP A 27 -8.34 1.77 21.80
C ASP A 27 -7.54 2.98 21.26
N GLU A 28 -6.25 2.78 20.98
CA GLU A 28 -5.42 3.82 20.36
C GLU A 28 -5.93 4.15 18.93
N PRO A 29 -5.82 5.43 18.47
CA PRO A 29 -6.29 5.82 17.14
C PRO A 29 -5.74 4.93 16.04
N ILE A 30 -6.64 4.36 15.24
CA ILE A 30 -6.29 3.36 14.24
C ILE A 30 -5.34 3.90 13.17
N GLU A 31 -5.40 5.20 12.89
CA GLU A 31 -4.50 5.88 11.96
C GLU A 31 -3.04 5.80 12.42
N ALA A 32 -2.79 5.84 13.73
CA ALA A 32 -1.46 5.66 14.29
C ALA A 32 -0.98 4.22 14.07
N LEU A 33 -1.81 3.22 14.38
CA LEU A 33 -1.46 1.80 14.25
C LEU A 33 -1.12 1.43 12.81
N VAL A 34 -1.93 1.87 11.85
CA VAL A 34 -1.75 1.59 10.43
C VAL A 34 -0.44 2.21 9.89
N ARG A 35 -0.15 3.46 10.29
CA ARG A 35 1.08 4.16 9.92
C ARG A 35 2.32 3.58 10.61
N ASP A 36 2.21 3.23 11.88
CA ASP A 36 3.34 2.68 12.63
C ASP A 36 3.71 1.29 12.13
N ARG A 37 2.73 0.49 11.70
CA ARG A 37 3.01 -0.76 10.99
C ARG A 37 3.82 -0.51 9.73
N ALA A 38 3.46 0.47 8.92
CA ALA A 38 4.21 0.83 7.71
C ALA A 38 5.63 1.31 8.05
N ARG A 39 5.78 2.16 9.07
CA ARG A 39 7.10 2.64 9.54
C ARG A 39 7.99 1.50 10.04
N MET A 40 7.44 0.54 10.77
CA MET A 40 8.16 -0.63 11.23
C MET A 40 8.71 -1.43 10.05
N VAL A 41 7.88 -1.67 9.04
CA VAL A 41 8.29 -2.36 7.81
C VAL A 41 9.34 -1.54 7.05
N ASP A 42 9.22 -0.21 6.99
CA ASP A 42 10.24 0.69 6.40
C ASP A 42 11.62 0.46 7.01
N VAL A 43 11.69 0.38 8.34
CA VAL A 43 12.96 0.15 9.06
C VAL A 43 13.57 -1.20 8.68
N VAL A 44 12.74 -2.24 8.64
CA VAL A 44 13.18 -3.59 8.27
C VAL A 44 13.68 -3.63 6.82
N LEU A 45 12.91 -3.10 5.87
CA LEU A 45 13.28 -3.13 4.45
C LEU A 45 14.54 -2.28 4.18
N ARG A 46 14.65 -1.09 4.75
CA ARG A 46 15.84 -0.23 4.60
C ARG A 46 17.09 -0.91 5.16
N ARG A 47 16.98 -1.56 6.32
CA ARG A 47 18.10 -2.27 6.92
C ARG A 47 18.49 -3.50 6.11
N ALA A 48 17.53 -4.30 5.67
CA ALA A 48 17.76 -5.45 4.80
C ALA A 48 18.41 -5.01 3.47
N TRP A 49 17.93 -3.92 2.87
CA TRP A 49 18.51 -3.34 1.66
C TRP A 49 19.98 -2.95 1.85
N ALA A 50 20.28 -2.23 2.92
CA ALA A 50 21.66 -1.81 3.23
C ALA A 50 22.62 -3.00 3.45
N LEU A 51 22.11 -4.14 3.95
CA LEU A 51 22.92 -5.32 4.23
C LEU A 51 23.11 -6.22 2.99
N HIS A 52 22.11 -6.33 2.13
CA HIS A 52 22.04 -7.38 1.11
C HIS A 52 22.09 -6.88 -0.33
N ALA A 53 21.70 -5.62 -0.61
CA ALA A 53 21.62 -5.09 -1.97
C ALA A 53 23.01 -4.90 -2.65
N GLY A 54 24.10 -5.03 -1.87
CA GLY A 54 25.45 -4.93 -2.40
C GLY A 54 25.89 -3.52 -2.81
N PRO A 55 27.06 -3.36 -3.44
CA PRO A 55 27.62 -2.04 -3.77
C PRO A 55 26.77 -1.22 -4.73
N ARG A 56 26.06 -1.88 -5.63
CA ARG A 56 25.16 -1.21 -6.60
C ARG A 56 23.80 -0.83 -6.03
N GLY A 57 23.44 -1.30 -4.84
CA GLY A 57 22.21 -0.90 -4.17
C GLY A 57 22.04 0.60 -3.98
N LYS A 58 23.14 1.36 -3.98
CA LYS A 58 23.15 2.84 -3.94
C LYS A 58 22.72 3.50 -5.25
N ASP A 59 22.81 2.81 -6.38
CA ASP A 59 22.48 3.31 -7.72
C ASP A 59 21.05 2.93 -8.13
N VAL A 60 20.37 2.13 -7.31
CA VAL A 60 19.03 1.58 -7.52
C VAL A 60 18.10 2.12 -6.44
N ALA A 61 16.86 2.47 -6.79
CA ALA A 61 15.89 2.95 -5.82
C ALA A 61 14.96 1.82 -5.37
N LEU A 62 14.86 1.63 -4.05
CA LEU A 62 13.85 0.82 -3.40
C LEU A 62 12.64 1.69 -3.06
N ILE A 63 11.48 1.34 -3.57
CA ILE A 63 10.27 2.16 -3.54
C ILE A 63 9.13 1.33 -2.97
N ALA A 64 8.40 1.85 -1.99
CA ALA A 64 7.13 1.32 -1.54
C ALA A 64 6.03 1.74 -2.50
N VAL A 65 5.13 0.83 -2.87
CA VAL A 65 4.03 1.10 -3.80
C VAL A 65 2.69 0.59 -3.25
N GLY A 66 1.59 0.95 -3.89
CA GLY A 66 0.25 0.55 -3.46
C GLY A 66 -0.08 1.01 -2.03
N GLY A 67 -0.75 0.16 -1.25
CA GLY A 67 -1.11 0.46 0.15
C GLY A 67 0.10 0.76 1.03
N TYR A 68 1.19 0.06 0.81
CA TYR A 68 2.45 0.30 1.51
C TYR A 68 3.08 1.65 1.10
N GLY A 69 2.95 2.02 -0.19
CA GLY A 69 3.38 3.34 -0.68
C GLY A 69 2.65 4.49 0.02
N ARG A 70 1.34 4.38 0.28
CA ARG A 70 0.56 5.35 1.07
C ARG A 70 0.95 5.41 2.55
N GLY A 71 1.79 4.49 3.04
CA GLY A 71 2.06 4.35 4.47
C GLY A 71 0.90 3.72 5.25
N GLU A 72 0.06 2.94 4.58
CA GLU A 72 -1.13 2.29 5.14
C GLU A 72 -0.96 0.77 5.13
N LEU A 73 -0.50 0.19 6.24
CA LEU A 73 -0.39 -1.25 6.38
C LEU A 73 -1.24 -1.80 7.52
N HIS A 74 -2.02 -2.83 7.22
CA HIS A 74 -2.69 -3.66 8.23
C HIS A 74 -1.81 -4.88 8.56
N PRO A 75 -2.02 -5.59 9.68
CA PRO A 75 -1.09 -6.63 10.17
C PRO A 75 -0.68 -7.68 9.13
N CYS A 76 -1.63 -8.15 8.33
CA CYS A 76 -1.40 -9.18 7.31
C CYS A 76 -1.60 -8.66 5.87
N SER A 77 -1.39 -7.34 5.65
CA SER A 77 -1.42 -6.78 4.29
C SER A 77 -0.15 -7.13 3.53
N ASP A 78 -0.30 -7.30 2.21
CA ASP A 78 0.82 -7.44 1.29
C ASP A 78 1.74 -6.22 1.39
N ILE A 79 3.03 -6.45 1.27
CA ILE A 79 4.06 -5.42 1.18
C ILE A 79 4.49 -5.36 -0.28
N ASP A 80 4.12 -4.29 -0.96
CA ASP A 80 4.44 -4.12 -2.37
C ASP A 80 5.65 -3.20 -2.54
N ALA A 81 6.69 -3.68 -3.21
CA ALA A 81 7.92 -2.94 -3.47
C ALA A 81 8.26 -2.88 -4.96
N LEU A 82 8.75 -1.74 -5.40
CA LEU A 82 9.36 -1.56 -6.71
C LEU A 82 10.86 -1.32 -6.53
N ILE A 83 11.67 -2.08 -7.25
CA ILE A 83 13.10 -1.89 -7.40
C ILE A 83 13.31 -1.18 -8.73
N LEU A 84 13.62 0.12 -8.67
CA LEU A 84 13.74 0.95 -9.85
C LEU A 84 15.20 1.03 -10.30
N LEU A 85 15.46 0.54 -11.51
CA LEU A 85 16.78 0.55 -12.15
C LEU A 85 16.98 1.83 -12.96
N PRO A 86 18.20 2.39 -13.03
CA PRO A 86 18.48 3.56 -13.86
C PRO A 86 18.39 3.27 -15.36
N LYS A 87 18.76 2.06 -15.79
CA LYS A 87 18.69 1.59 -17.19
C LYS A 87 18.60 0.05 -17.22
N SER A 88 18.12 -0.51 -18.34
CA SER A 88 17.99 -1.97 -18.54
C SER A 88 19.33 -2.72 -18.52
N GLU A 89 20.43 -2.07 -18.92
CA GLU A 89 21.78 -2.68 -18.97
C GLU A 89 22.39 -2.95 -17.58
N VAL A 90 21.81 -2.39 -16.52
CA VAL A 90 22.18 -2.70 -15.12
C VAL A 90 21.63 -4.07 -14.69
N ALA A 91 20.88 -4.72 -15.56
CA ALA A 91 20.24 -6.03 -15.34
C ALA A 91 21.24 -7.20 -15.09
N GLY A 92 22.54 -7.00 -15.17
CA GLY A 92 23.55 -8.06 -15.01
C GLY A 92 23.95 -8.40 -13.57
N ASP A 93 23.51 -7.65 -12.55
CA ASP A 93 23.87 -7.90 -11.15
C ASP A 93 22.66 -7.99 -10.24
N HIS A 94 21.82 -8.98 -10.48
CA HIS A 94 20.63 -9.26 -9.68
C HIS A 94 20.93 -9.94 -8.33
N GLU A 95 22.17 -10.43 -8.12
CA GLU A 95 22.52 -11.19 -6.93
C GLU A 95 22.24 -10.45 -5.62
N GLY A 96 22.48 -9.14 -5.58
CA GLY A 96 22.15 -8.31 -4.42
C GLY A 96 20.64 -8.20 -4.18
N ILE A 97 19.87 -8.05 -5.24
CA ILE A 97 18.41 -7.99 -5.20
C ILE A 97 17.85 -9.33 -4.75
N GLU A 98 18.36 -10.44 -5.30
CA GLU A 98 17.94 -11.80 -4.95
C GLU A 98 18.24 -12.09 -3.48
N ARG A 99 19.44 -11.75 -2.97
CA ARG A 99 19.79 -11.89 -1.55
C ARG A 99 18.86 -11.05 -0.65
N PHE A 100 18.53 -9.82 -1.06
CA PHE A 100 17.61 -8.99 -0.33
C PHE A 100 16.21 -9.62 -0.24
N LEU A 101 15.67 -10.09 -1.35
CA LEU A 101 14.35 -10.72 -1.40
C LEU A 101 14.32 -12.02 -0.62
N ALA A 102 15.35 -12.88 -0.77
CA ALA A 102 15.48 -14.12 -0.01
C ALA A 102 15.48 -13.84 1.50
N PHE A 103 16.25 -12.84 1.95
CA PHE A 103 16.26 -12.45 3.35
C PHE A 103 14.91 -12.02 3.87
N LEU A 104 14.11 -11.25 3.08
CA LEU A 104 12.77 -10.84 3.49
C LEU A 104 11.84 -12.05 3.65
N TRP A 105 11.90 -13.02 2.76
CA TRP A 105 11.13 -14.26 2.88
C TRP A 105 11.57 -15.10 4.08
N ASP A 106 12.88 -15.19 4.32
CA ASP A 106 13.44 -15.92 5.45
C ASP A 106 12.98 -15.36 6.81
N ILE A 107 12.74 -14.04 6.92
CA ILE A 107 12.20 -13.41 8.13
C ILE A 107 10.66 -13.40 8.18
N GLY A 108 9.99 -14.08 7.25
CA GLY A 108 8.53 -14.22 7.21
C GLY A 108 7.78 -13.03 6.64
N LEU A 109 8.43 -12.15 5.85
CA LEU A 109 7.76 -11.08 5.13
C LEU A 109 7.40 -11.53 3.71
N GLU A 110 6.10 -11.62 3.42
CA GLU A 110 5.60 -11.79 2.07
C GLU A 110 5.65 -10.44 1.33
N VAL A 111 6.61 -10.30 0.43
CA VAL A 111 6.81 -9.07 -0.35
C VAL A 111 6.49 -9.34 -1.81
N GLY A 112 5.44 -8.68 -2.30
CA GLY A 112 5.21 -8.51 -3.73
C GLY A 112 6.26 -7.54 -4.28
N HIS A 113 6.97 -7.92 -5.34
CA HIS A 113 8.01 -7.06 -5.89
C HIS A 113 7.97 -6.99 -7.41
N SER A 114 8.49 -5.91 -7.93
CA SER A 114 8.79 -5.74 -9.36
C SER A 114 10.14 -5.04 -9.52
N VAL A 115 10.86 -5.40 -10.57
CA VAL A 115 12.12 -4.77 -10.96
C VAL A 115 11.89 -4.12 -12.32
N ARG A 116 12.02 -2.80 -12.41
CA ARG A 116 11.66 -2.03 -13.61
C ARG A 116 12.61 -0.87 -13.82
N THR A 117 12.74 -0.46 -15.08
CA THR A 117 13.27 0.83 -15.48
C THR A 117 12.16 1.89 -15.51
N ILE A 118 12.52 3.16 -15.71
CA ILE A 118 11.52 4.24 -15.91
C ILE A 118 10.69 3.96 -17.17
N ASP A 119 11.32 3.50 -18.24
CA ASP A 119 10.64 3.17 -19.52
C ASP A 119 9.64 2.01 -19.33
N ASP A 120 10.00 1.01 -18.53
CA ASP A 120 9.07 -0.07 -18.17
C ASP A 120 7.88 0.46 -17.34
N CYS A 121 8.14 1.32 -16.37
CA CYS A 121 7.08 1.95 -15.59
C CYS A 121 6.09 2.75 -16.46
N GLN A 122 6.60 3.51 -17.44
CA GLN A 122 5.75 4.25 -18.38
C GLN A 122 4.93 3.31 -19.28
N ARG A 123 5.59 2.33 -19.90
CA ARG A 123 4.97 1.38 -20.82
C ARG A 123 3.86 0.59 -20.12
N GLU A 124 4.15 0.02 -18.94
CA GLU A 124 3.19 -0.79 -18.20
C GLU A 124 2.06 0.05 -17.61
N SER A 125 2.37 1.27 -17.14
CA SER A 125 1.32 2.19 -16.67
C SER A 125 0.39 2.64 -17.81
N ALA A 126 0.90 2.82 -19.04
CA ALA A 126 0.06 3.15 -20.18
C ALA A 126 -0.85 1.99 -20.58
N ALA A 127 -0.42 0.75 -20.37
CA ALA A 127 -1.17 -0.45 -20.72
C ALA A 127 -2.22 -0.83 -19.65
N ASP A 128 -1.97 -0.52 -18.36
CA ASP A 128 -2.84 -0.93 -17.25
C ASP A 128 -2.99 0.19 -16.21
N VAL A 129 -4.23 0.64 -16.04
CA VAL A 129 -4.59 1.66 -15.04
C VAL A 129 -4.29 1.22 -13.60
N SER A 130 -4.27 -0.09 -13.31
CA SER A 130 -3.93 -0.61 -11.99
C SER A 130 -2.44 -0.40 -11.70
N VAL A 131 -1.56 -0.58 -12.69
CA VAL A 131 -0.13 -0.29 -12.58
C VAL A 131 0.08 1.22 -12.38
N ALA A 132 -0.58 2.05 -13.20
CA ALA A 132 -0.54 3.51 -13.03
C ALA A 132 -0.98 3.94 -11.63
N THR A 133 -2.08 3.37 -11.12
CA THR A 133 -2.60 3.63 -9.78
C THR A 133 -1.58 3.26 -8.70
N THR A 134 -0.95 2.09 -8.82
CA THR A 134 0.06 1.59 -7.87
C THR A 134 1.27 2.52 -7.81
N LEU A 135 1.70 3.05 -8.96
CA LEU A 135 2.86 3.95 -9.06
C LEU A 135 2.53 5.41 -8.66
N ILE A 136 1.28 5.85 -8.77
CA ILE A 136 0.83 7.14 -8.22
C ILE A 136 1.03 7.19 -6.69
N GLU A 137 0.98 6.05 -6.01
CA GLU A 137 1.14 5.93 -4.57
C GLU A 137 2.59 5.65 -4.13
N ALA A 138 3.54 5.70 -5.07
CA ALA A 138 4.93 5.38 -4.83
C ALA A 138 5.59 6.32 -3.79
N ARG A 139 6.40 5.73 -2.90
CA ARG A 139 7.18 6.42 -1.87
C ARG A 139 8.59 5.85 -1.79
N LEU A 140 9.60 6.71 -1.88
CA LEU A 140 11.00 6.31 -1.81
C LEU A 140 11.35 5.77 -0.42
N LEU A 141 11.91 4.57 -0.36
CA LEU A 141 12.47 3.97 0.86
C LEU A 141 13.99 4.16 0.95
N SER A 142 14.70 3.86 -0.11
CA SER A 142 16.16 3.94 -0.17
C SER A 142 16.64 4.14 -1.59
N GLY A 143 17.83 4.68 -1.78
CA GLY A 143 18.43 4.91 -3.08
C GLY A 143 18.35 6.37 -3.54
N PRO A 144 18.73 6.65 -4.80
CA PRO A 144 18.86 8.01 -5.30
C PRO A 144 17.50 8.69 -5.55
N ASP A 145 17.27 9.83 -4.89
CA ASP A 145 16.04 10.61 -5.06
C ASP A 145 15.85 11.09 -6.51
N TYR A 146 16.93 11.43 -7.22
CA TYR A 146 16.81 11.87 -8.61
C TYR A 146 16.14 10.82 -9.51
N LEU A 147 16.39 9.54 -9.26
CA LEU A 147 15.80 8.43 -10.03
C LEU A 147 14.30 8.29 -9.74
N PHE A 148 13.92 8.40 -8.47
CA PHE A 148 12.52 8.42 -8.05
C PHE A 148 11.77 9.62 -8.64
N GLN A 149 12.35 10.83 -8.58
CA GLN A 149 11.75 12.02 -9.16
C GLN A 149 11.65 11.95 -10.69
N ALA A 150 12.63 11.33 -11.36
CA ALA A 150 12.56 11.10 -12.80
C ALA A 150 11.39 10.19 -13.17
N MET A 151 11.17 9.10 -12.42
CA MET A 151 10.00 8.23 -12.59
C MET A 151 8.68 9.01 -12.36
N ARG A 152 8.58 9.79 -11.28
CA ARG A 152 7.39 10.59 -11.00
C ARG A 152 7.07 11.56 -12.13
N ARG A 153 8.08 12.26 -12.67
CA ARG A 153 7.91 13.18 -13.83
C ARG A 153 7.45 12.42 -15.06
N ALA A 154 8.03 11.26 -15.33
CA ALA A 154 7.66 10.44 -16.48
C ALA A 154 6.20 9.97 -16.43
N LEU A 155 5.71 9.63 -15.24
CA LEU A 155 4.33 9.16 -15.02
C LEU A 155 3.30 10.31 -14.90
N ALA A 156 3.74 11.52 -14.60
CA ALA A 156 2.87 12.69 -14.50
C ALA A 156 2.39 13.21 -15.87
N GLN A 157 3.04 12.80 -16.96
CA GLN A 157 2.70 13.26 -18.31
C GLN A 157 1.34 12.71 -18.76
N ASP A 158 0.56 13.55 -19.43
CA ASP A 158 -0.73 13.17 -20.01
C ASP A 158 -0.62 12.02 -21.05
N SER A 159 0.60 11.76 -21.56
CA SER A 159 0.89 10.65 -22.45
C SER A 159 0.66 9.26 -21.83
N VAL A 160 0.70 9.15 -20.49
CA VAL A 160 0.41 7.87 -19.81
C VAL A 160 -1.11 7.70 -19.61
N TRP A 161 -1.74 8.68 -18.97
CA TRP A 161 -3.20 8.73 -18.82
C TRP A 161 -3.63 10.19 -18.72
N SER A 162 -4.52 10.67 -19.59
CA SER A 162 -5.20 11.95 -19.34
C SER A 162 -6.08 11.84 -18.09
N SER A 163 -6.36 12.97 -17.44
CA SER A 163 -7.23 12.99 -16.25
C SER A 163 -8.62 12.35 -16.55
N GLN A 164 -9.20 12.65 -17.71
CA GLN A 164 -10.47 12.08 -18.12
C GLN A 164 -10.40 10.57 -18.35
N ALA A 165 -9.42 10.09 -19.14
CA ALA A 165 -9.28 8.67 -19.43
C ALA A 165 -9.00 7.86 -18.14
N PHE A 166 -8.20 8.40 -17.21
CA PHE A 166 -7.96 7.79 -15.91
C PHE A 166 -9.24 7.69 -15.08
N PHE A 167 -10.04 8.76 -15.03
CA PHE A 167 -11.32 8.77 -14.33
C PHE A 167 -12.28 7.72 -14.92
N GLU A 168 -12.46 7.69 -16.25
CA GLU A 168 -13.33 6.74 -16.93
C GLU A 168 -12.89 5.28 -16.64
N ALA A 169 -11.59 5.01 -16.71
CA ALA A 169 -11.06 3.68 -16.40
C ALA A 169 -11.28 3.30 -14.93
N LYS A 170 -11.14 4.24 -13.99
CA LYS A 170 -11.39 4.00 -12.55
C LYS A 170 -12.87 3.79 -12.25
N VAL A 171 -13.76 4.50 -12.94
CA VAL A 171 -15.22 4.27 -12.85
C VAL A 171 -15.57 2.88 -13.37
N ALA A 172 -15.05 2.48 -14.53
CA ALA A 172 -15.27 1.15 -15.09
C ALA A 172 -14.76 0.04 -14.14
N GLU A 173 -13.56 0.21 -13.58
CA GLU A 173 -13.00 -0.73 -12.58
C GLU A 173 -13.89 -0.81 -11.33
N GLN A 174 -14.41 0.33 -10.84
CA GLN A 174 -15.31 0.37 -9.69
C GLN A 174 -16.63 -0.34 -9.99
N GLN A 175 -17.26 -0.08 -11.14
CA GLN A 175 -18.49 -0.73 -11.54
C GLN A 175 -18.31 -2.25 -11.66
N ALA A 176 -17.25 -2.71 -12.35
CA ALA A 176 -16.93 -4.12 -12.46
C ALA A 176 -16.69 -4.79 -11.08
N ARG A 177 -16.09 -4.07 -10.14
CA ARG A 177 -15.89 -4.52 -8.77
C ARG A 177 -17.20 -4.59 -8.00
N HIS A 178 -18.06 -3.55 -8.07
CA HIS A 178 -19.37 -3.55 -7.41
C HIS A 178 -20.26 -4.66 -7.95
N HIS A 179 -20.25 -4.90 -9.25
CA HIS A 179 -21.02 -6.00 -9.85
C HIS A 179 -20.64 -7.37 -9.29
N ARG A 180 -19.35 -7.63 -9.01
CA ARG A 180 -18.93 -8.87 -8.31
C ARG A 180 -19.49 -9.01 -6.89
N HIS A 181 -19.95 -7.93 -6.29
CA HIS A 181 -20.62 -7.87 -5.00
C HIS A 181 -22.15 -7.64 -5.14
N HIS A 182 -22.73 -8.00 -6.29
CA HIS A 182 -24.16 -7.88 -6.58
C HIS A 182 -24.70 -6.44 -6.46
N ASP A 183 -23.85 -5.43 -6.70
CA ASP A 183 -24.18 -4.00 -6.67
C ASP A 183 -24.89 -3.55 -5.37
N THR A 184 -24.67 -4.25 -4.25
CA THR A 184 -25.32 -3.97 -2.97
C THR A 184 -24.30 -3.65 -1.87
N ALA A 185 -24.60 -2.60 -1.10
CA ALA A 185 -23.92 -2.29 0.16
C ALA A 185 -24.50 -3.07 1.36
N TYR A 186 -25.63 -3.76 1.17
CA TYR A 186 -26.36 -4.47 2.22
C TYR A 186 -26.05 -5.96 2.29
N ASN A 187 -24.80 -6.35 1.93
CA ASN A 187 -24.38 -7.74 2.09
C ASN A 187 -24.20 -8.04 3.58
N LEU A 188 -24.73 -9.20 4.03
CA LEU A 188 -24.64 -9.63 5.43
C LEU A 188 -23.20 -9.97 5.87
N GLU A 189 -22.37 -10.39 4.93
CA GLU A 189 -20.95 -10.66 5.14
C GLU A 189 -20.09 -9.83 4.14
N PRO A 190 -20.06 -8.49 4.29
CA PRO A 190 -19.40 -7.63 3.33
C PRO A 190 -17.87 -7.80 3.36
N ASN A 191 -17.22 -7.53 2.22
CA ASN A 191 -15.79 -7.35 2.19
C ASN A 191 -15.48 -5.85 2.46
N VAL A 192 -14.87 -5.56 3.61
CA VAL A 192 -14.60 -4.18 4.07
C VAL A 192 -13.65 -3.40 3.16
N LYS A 193 -12.91 -4.09 2.29
CA LYS A 193 -12.00 -3.48 1.31
C LYS A 193 -12.68 -3.26 -0.04
N THR A 194 -13.40 -4.24 -0.57
CA THR A 194 -13.80 -4.27 -1.98
C THR A 194 -15.30 -4.20 -2.25
N SER A 195 -16.18 -4.44 -1.26
CA SER A 195 -17.63 -4.25 -1.42
C SER A 195 -17.98 -2.77 -1.66
N PRO A 196 -19.14 -2.47 -2.26
CA PRO A 196 -19.64 -1.11 -2.34
C PRO A 196 -19.62 -0.39 -0.99
N GLY A 197 -19.07 0.83 -0.94
CA GLY A 197 -18.83 1.59 0.29
C GLY A 197 -17.59 1.17 1.09
N GLY A 198 -16.80 0.20 0.61
CA GLY A 198 -15.57 -0.25 1.26
C GLY A 198 -14.37 0.68 1.01
N LEU A 199 -13.23 0.32 1.61
CA LEU A 199 -11.99 1.13 1.54
C LEU A 199 -11.54 1.44 0.11
N ARG A 200 -11.81 0.56 -0.85
CA ARG A 200 -11.43 0.76 -2.25
C ARG A 200 -12.17 1.94 -2.89
N ASP A 201 -13.39 2.23 -2.47
CA ASP A 201 -14.14 3.39 -2.97
C ASP A 201 -13.51 4.69 -2.47
N ILE A 202 -13.14 4.75 -1.20
CA ILE A 202 -12.40 5.89 -0.62
C ILE A 202 -11.06 6.09 -1.33
N GLN A 203 -10.33 5.01 -1.58
CA GLN A 203 -9.05 5.05 -2.30
C GLN A 203 -9.23 5.56 -3.74
N THR A 204 -10.32 5.16 -4.42
CA THR A 204 -10.61 5.61 -5.79
C THR A 204 -10.77 7.14 -5.84
N ILE A 205 -11.44 7.76 -4.86
CA ILE A 205 -11.54 9.22 -4.74
C ILE A 205 -10.14 9.84 -4.66
N GLY A 206 -9.26 9.31 -3.80
CA GLY A 206 -7.89 9.81 -3.65
C GLY A 206 -7.06 9.69 -4.93
N TRP A 207 -7.17 8.59 -5.66
CA TRP A 207 -6.43 8.38 -6.90
C TRP A 207 -6.87 9.33 -8.02
N VAL A 208 -8.18 9.50 -8.18
CA VAL A 208 -8.74 10.45 -9.15
C VAL A 208 -8.31 11.86 -8.81
N ALA A 209 -8.35 12.21 -7.54
CA ALA A 209 -7.92 13.52 -7.05
C ALA A 209 -6.43 13.79 -7.30
N LYS A 210 -5.57 12.83 -6.98
CA LYS A 210 -4.13 12.92 -7.29
C LYS A 210 -3.89 13.11 -8.78
N ARG A 211 -4.61 12.38 -9.61
CA ARG A 211 -4.44 12.47 -11.07
C ARG A 211 -4.95 13.78 -11.64
N HIS A 212 -6.09 14.29 -11.15
CA HIS A 212 -6.75 15.45 -11.69
C HIS A 212 -6.18 16.78 -11.15
N PHE A 213 -6.01 16.88 -9.82
CA PHE A 213 -5.59 18.10 -9.15
C PHE A 213 -4.10 18.12 -8.78
N GLY A 214 -3.40 16.98 -8.88
CA GLY A 214 -2.08 16.81 -8.27
C GLY A 214 -2.12 16.77 -6.74
N ALA A 215 -3.31 16.63 -6.13
CA ALA A 215 -3.51 16.69 -4.70
C ALA A 215 -2.82 15.51 -3.99
N GLU A 216 -1.96 15.79 -3.02
CA GLU A 216 -1.27 14.76 -2.24
C GLU A 216 -2.10 14.30 -1.03
N THR A 217 -3.03 15.15 -0.57
CA THR A 217 -3.87 14.91 0.60
C THR A 217 -5.36 15.14 0.31
N PHE A 218 -6.24 14.56 1.12
CA PHE A 218 -7.67 14.84 1.05
C PHE A 218 -8.04 16.28 1.49
N ASP A 219 -7.19 16.97 2.27
CA ASP A 219 -7.42 18.36 2.65
C ASP A 219 -7.38 19.30 1.44
N GLU A 220 -6.42 19.05 0.53
CA GLU A 220 -6.31 19.79 -0.72
C GLU A 220 -7.55 19.68 -1.60
N LEU A 221 -8.36 18.63 -1.46
CA LEU A 221 -9.65 18.51 -2.17
C LEU A 221 -10.69 19.49 -1.68
N VAL A 222 -10.60 19.92 -0.43
CA VAL A 222 -11.44 21.00 0.10
C VAL A 222 -10.99 22.34 -0.48
N ASP A 223 -9.68 22.56 -0.58
CA ASP A 223 -9.10 23.77 -1.16
C ASP A 223 -9.46 23.91 -2.65
N HIS A 224 -9.53 22.80 -3.37
CA HIS A 224 -9.98 22.74 -4.76
C HIS A 224 -11.52 22.78 -4.92
N GLY A 225 -12.29 22.82 -3.84
CA GLY A 225 -13.75 22.83 -3.87
C GLY A 225 -14.38 21.51 -4.35
N PHE A 226 -13.62 20.43 -4.37
CA PHE A 226 -14.11 19.10 -4.76
C PHE A 226 -14.87 18.42 -3.62
N LEU A 227 -14.47 18.67 -2.37
CA LEU A 227 -15.15 18.23 -1.15
C LEU A 227 -15.44 19.43 -0.25
N THR A 228 -16.55 19.38 0.46
CA THR A 228 -16.75 20.27 1.60
C THR A 228 -15.99 19.74 2.82
N ALA A 229 -15.66 20.63 3.77
CA ALA A 229 -15.04 20.22 5.03
C ALA A 229 -15.91 19.22 5.83
N ALA A 230 -17.24 19.28 5.67
CA ALA A 230 -18.17 18.34 6.30
C ALA A 230 -18.09 16.95 5.67
N GLU A 231 -18.00 16.86 4.34
CA GLU A 231 -17.83 15.60 3.61
C GLU A 231 -16.47 14.98 3.91
N LEU A 232 -15.39 15.78 3.96
CA LEU A 232 -14.07 15.29 4.34
C LEU A 232 -14.08 14.68 5.75
N ARG A 233 -14.72 15.32 6.73
CA ARG A 233 -14.86 14.75 8.08
C ARG A 233 -15.59 13.41 8.07
N LYS A 234 -16.70 13.30 7.34
CA LYS A 234 -17.45 12.03 7.20
C LYS A 234 -16.60 10.96 6.54
N LEU A 235 -15.87 11.31 5.48
CA LEU A 235 -14.98 10.37 4.77
C LEU A 235 -13.89 9.83 5.69
N ARG A 236 -13.23 10.69 6.47
CA ARG A 236 -12.20 10.30 7.45
C ARG A 236 -12.75 9.40 8.56
N THR A 237 -13.92 9.75 9.10
CA THR A 237 -14.57 8.92 10.13
C THR A 237 -14.91 7.53 9.58
N ALA A 238 -15.46 7.46 8.36
CA ALA A 238 -15.76 6.19 7.70
C ALA A 238 -14.49 5.37 7.41
N GLN A 239 -13.43 6.03 6.94
CA GLN A 239 -12.15 5.39 6.68
C GLN A 239 -11.54 4.82 7.96
N ALA A 240 -11.50 5.60 9.04
CA ALA A 240 -10.99 5.16 10.33
C ALA A 240 -11.77 3.96 10.87
N PHE A 241 -13.10 3.98 10.76
CA PHE A 241 -13.93 2.85 11.16
C PHE A 241 -13.62 1.58 10.34
N LEU A 242 -13.56 1.69 9.01
CA LEU A 242 -13.23 0.55 8.14
C LEU A 242 -11.79 0.05 8.38
N TRP A 243 -10.83 0.93 8.65
CA TRP A 243 -9.49 0.53 9.05
C TRP A 243 -9.48 -0.22 10.37
N LYS A 244 -10.23 0.24 11.38
CA LYS A 244 -10.34 -0.42 12.69
C LYS A 244 -10.90 -1.83 12.54
N VAL A 245 -12.00 -1.98 11.80
CA VAL A 245 -12.61 -3.28 11.51
C VAL A 245 -11.62 -4.21 10.78
N ARG A 246 -10.97 -3.72 9.72
CA ARG A 246 -10.01 -4.50 8.92
C ARG A 246 -8.79 -4.91 9.74
N PHE A 247 -8.26 -4.00 10.55
CA PHE A 247 -7.11 -4.25 11.41
C PHE A 247 -7.43 -5.35 12.43
N ALA A 248 -8.58 -5.24 13.09
CA ALA A 248 -9.06 -6.23 14.03
C ALA A 248 -9.34 -7.59 13.37
N LEU A 249 -9.89 -7.62 12.15
CA LEU A 249 -10.05 -8.86 11.38
C LEU A 249 -8.69 -9.57 11.18
N HIS A 250 -7.65 -8.83 10.76
CA HIS A 250 -6.32 -9.40 10.60
C HIS A 250 -5.74 -9.92 11.93
N VAL A 251 -5.97 -9.20 13.03
CA VAL A 251 -5.50 -9.61 14.37
C VAL A 251 -6.21 -10.89 14.83
N ILE A 252 -7.54 -10.98 14.68
CA ILE A 252 -8.30 -12.14 15.19
C ILE A 252 -8.14 -13.39 14.32
N THR A 253 -7.82 -13.23 13.03
CA THR A 253 -7.66 -14.35 12.09
C THR A 253 -6.22 -14.78 11.90
N GLY A 254 -5.25 -13.91 12.22
CA GLY A 254 -3.82 -14.15 11.97
C GLY A 254 -3.45 -14.21 10.48
N ARG A 255 -4.35 -13.78 9.60
CA ARG A 255 -4.16 -13.81 8.14
C ARG A 255 -4.82 -12.60 7.47
N ARG A 256 -4.54 -12.42 6.17
CA ARG A 256 -5.27 -11.43 5.36
C ARG A 256 -6.73 -11.88 5.20
N GLU A 257 -7.62 -11.24 5.97
CA GLU A 257 -9.05 -11.44 5.90
C GLU A 257 -9.75 -10.08 5.81
N ASP A 258 -10.43 -9.86 4.71
CA ASP A 258 -11.16 -8.62 4.44
C ASP A 258 -12.68 -8.85 4.46
N ARG A 259 -13.13 -10.09 4.61
CA ARG A 259 -14.55 -10.45 4.65
C ARG A 259 -15.07 -10.53 6.07
N LEU A 260 -16.11 -9.79 6.35
CA LEU A 260 -16.74 -9.70 7.66
C LEU A 260 -17.76 -10.86 7.85
N LEU A 261 -17.26 -12.11 7.98
CA LEU A 261 -18.07 -13.30 8.22
C LEU A 261 -18.81 -13.20 9.55
N PHE A 262 -19.95 -13.87 9.68
CA PHE A 262 -20.77 -13.86 10.91
C PHE A 262 -19.97 -14.17 12.18
N ASP A 263 -19.12 -15.19 12.15
CA ASP A 263 -18.29 -15.55 13.31
C ASP A 263 -17.30 -14.43 13.68
N HIS A 264 -16.81 -13.69 12.69
CA HIS A 264 -15.94 -12.53 12.91
C HIS A 264 -16.72 -11.32 13.44
N GLN A 265 -17.97 -11.12 12.98
CA GLN A 265 -18.85 -10.06 13.50
C GLN A 265 -19.05 -10.19 15.01
N ILE A 266 -19.36 -11.43 15.49
CA ILE A 266 -19.55 -11.71 16.93
C ILE A 266 -18.26 -11.41 17.72
N ARG A 267 -17.11 -11.80 17.19
CA ARG A 267 -15.81 -11.56 17.85
C ARG A 267 -15.48 -10.07 17.90
N LEU A 268 -15.68 -9.35 16.80
CA LEU A 268 -15.43 -7.91 16.71
C LEU A 268 -16.37 -7.10 17.62
N ALA A 269 -17.66 -7.46 17.67
CA ALA A 269 -18.63 -6.81 18.56
C ALA A 269 -18.28 -6.91 20.06
N ARG A 270 -17.40 -7.83 20.44
CA ARG A 270 -16.88 -7.94 21.80
C ARG A 270 -15.61 -7.13 22.03
N MET A 271 -14.97 -6.67 20.96
CA MET A 271 -13.75 -5.88 21.02
C MET A 271 -14.05 -4.37 21.03
N PHE A 272 -15.18 -3.97 20.46
CA PHE A 272 -15.59 -2.57 20.25
C PHE A 272 -16.86 -2.26 21.07
#